data_898b55ab22018896b799fcee84a81e46
#
_entry.id   898b55ab22018896b799fcee84a81e46
#
_cell.length_a   1.000
_cell.length_b   1.000
_cell.length_c   1.000
_cell.angle_alpha   90.00
_cell.angle_beta   90.00
_cell.angle_gamma   90.00
#
_symmetry.space_group_name_H-M   'P 1'
#
loop_
_entity.id
_entity.type
_entity.pdbx_description
1 polymer ?
#
loop_
_entity_poly.entity_id
_entity_poly.type
_entity_poly.pdbx_seq_one_letter_code
_entity_poly.pdbx_strand_id
1 'polypeptide(L)'
;KGKLKELLRRDVDNDDVIHLVFFLIDSFEGGLSIGSYISQYLANYYMSYACHYVNEQVCKLRKHRNGAANRVNLVSHALFQMDDILIVSKSLKDLKMAVKRFSSYVSDFLGLEIKETSKFIDLSVTYIDILGRKISRRSLTVRSSNFLRFRRTAKKVRKRVHQKKEVPLSLAKSYIG
;
A
#
# COMPACT_ATOMS: atom_id res chain seq x y z
N LYS A 1 -15.08 -11.56 -1.73
CA LYS A 1 -14.59 -12.95 -1.79
C LYS A 1 -14.74 -13.55 -3.20
N GLY A 2 -15.89 -13.42 -3.86
CA GLY A 2 -16.14 -14.03 -5.17
C GLY A 2 -15.10 -13.67 -6.22
N LYS A 3 -14.85 -12.38 -6.42
CA LYS A 3 -13.85 -11.90 -7.40
C LYS A 3 -12.43 -12.36 -7.08
N LEU A 4 -12.05 -12.38 -5.80
CA LEU A 4 -10.74 -12.91 -5.38
C LEU A 4 -10.56 -14.38 -5.75
N LYS A 5 -11.58 -15.21 -5.50
CA LYS A 5 -11.57 -16.64 -5.87
C LYS A 5 -11.49 -16.84 -7.38
N GLU A 6 -12.22 -16.03 -8.16
CA GLU A 6 -12.17 -16.04 -9.62
C GLU A 6 -10.75 -15.79 -10.13
N LEU A 7 -10.08 -14.76 -9.60
CA LEU A 7 -8.71 -14.42 -9.97
C LEU A 7 -7.71 -15.51 -9.57
N LEU A 8 -7.84 -16.04 -8.34
CA LEU A 8 -6.98 -17.14 -7.88
C LEU A 8 -7.14 -18.39 -8.75
N ARG A 9 -8.38 -18.74 -9.13
CA ARG A 9 -8.62 -19.90 -10.01
C ARG A 9 -8.03 -19.72 -11.40
N ARG A 10 -7.89 -18.48 -11.87
CA ARG A 10 -7.27 -18.18 -13.17
C ARG A 10 -5.75 -18.28 -13.11
N ASP A 11 -5.13 -17.88 -12.01
CA ASP A 11 -3.67 -17.66 -11.92
C ASP A 11 -2.93 -18.80 -11.21
N VAL A 12 -3.64 -19.73 -10.59
CA VAL A 12 -3.03 -20.86 -9.85
C VAL A 12 -3.50 -22.17 -10.48
N ASP A 13 -2.56 -22.96 -10.99
CA ASP A 13 -2.84 -24.22 -11.70
C ASP A 13 -3.01 -25.44 -10.75
N ASN A 14 -2.71 -25.29 -9.46
CA ASN A 14 -2.77 -26.39 -8.51
C ASN A 14 -4.10 -26.41 -7.76
N ASP A 15 -4.94 -27.41 -8.07
CA ASP A 15 -6.27 -27.56 -7.50
C ASP A 15 -6.27 -27.76 -5.97
N ASP A 16 -5.31 -28.52 -5.43
CA ASP A 16 -5.23 -28.76 -3.98
C ASP A 16 -4.95 -27.46 -3.22
N VAL A 17 -4.04 -26.64 -3.76
CA VAL A 17 -3.74 -25.32 -3.20
C VAL A 17 -4.95 -24.40 -3.30
N ILE A 18 -5.65 -24.39 -4.44
CA ILE A 18 -6.87 -23.60 -4.62
C ILE A 18 -7.94 -24.00 -3.61
N HIS A 19 -8.19 -25.30 -3.46
CA HIS A 19 -9.18 -25.82 -2.51
C HIS A 19 -8.85 -25.41 -1.07
N LEU A 20 -7.59 -25.55 -0.66
CA LEU A 20 -7.15 -25.12 0.67
C LEU A 20 -7.34 -23.61 0.88
N VAL A 21 -6.92 -22.79 -0.11
CA VAL A 21 -7.05 -21.32 -0.01
C VAL A 21 -8.52 -20.91 0.01
N PHE A 22 -9.39 -21.56 -0.77
CA PHE A 22 -10.83 -21.29 -0.78
C PHE A 22 -11.47 -21.65 0.55
N PHE A 23 -11.10 -22.79 1.13
CA PHE A 23 -11.57 -23.19 2.46
C PHE A 23 -11.17 -22.13 3.51
N LEU A 24 -9.93 -21.65 3.47
CA LEU A 24 -9.46 -20.58 4.37
C LEU A 24 -10.21 -19.25 4.16
N ILE A 25 -10.45 -18.84 2.90
CA ILE A 25 -11.23 -17.64 2.60
C ILE A 25 -12.67 -17.75 3.10
N ASP A 26 -13.26 -18.92 3.00
CA ASP A 26 -14.65 -19.15 3.44
C ASP A 26 -14.79 -19.19 4.96
N SER A 27 -13.76 -19.67 5.67
CA SER A 27 -13.74 -19.70 7.13
C SER A 27 -13.79 -18.31 7.79
N PHE A 28 -13.47 -17.25 7.04
CA PHE A 28 -13.57 -15.88 7.54
C PHE A 28 -15.00 -15.34 7.38
N GLU A 29 -15.58 -14.83 8.44
CA GLU A 29 -16.84 -14.11 8.39
C GLU A 29 -16.62 -12.66 7.87
N GLY A 30 -17.46 -12.20 6.93
CA GLY A 30 -17.48 -10.80 6.48
C GLY A 30 -16.29 -10.29 5.67
N GLY A 31 -15.38 -11.16 5.18
CA GLY A 31 -14.22 -10.75 4.38
C GLY A 31 -12.94 -11.46 4.77
N LEU A 32 -11.79 -10.88 4.54
CA LEU A 32 -10.50 -11.39 4.99
C LEU A 32 -10.25 -10.96 6.45
N SER A 33 -9.80 -11.91 7.29
CA SER A 33 -9.54 -11.65 8.71
C SER A 33 -8.41 -10.64 8.92
N ILE A 34 -8.65 -9.66 9.79
CA ILE A 34 -7.63 -8.69 10.18
C ILE A 34 -6.58 -9.39 11.05
N GLY A 35 -5.29 -9.18 10.72
CA GLY A 35 -4.17 -9.73 11.49
C GLY A 35 -3.73 -11.15 11.08
N SER A 36 -4.44 -11.81 10.17
CA SER A 36 -4.00 -13.08 9.60
C SER A 36 -2.93 -12.85 8.52
N TYR A 37 -1.86 -13.65 8.55
CA TYR A 37 -0.81 -13.59 7.51
C TYR A 37 -1.38 -13.87 6.12
N ILE A 38 -2.20 -14.89 5.97
CA ILE A 38 -2.79 -15.25 4.68
C ILE A 38 -3.66 -14.12 4.13
N SER A 39 -4.37 -13.40 4.98
CA SER A 39 -5.18 -12.25 4.57
C SER A 39 -4.33 -11.13 3.98
N GLN A 40 -3.14 -10.91 4.52
CA GLN A 40 -2.19 -9.92 3.99
C GLN A 40 -1.70 -10.31 2.59
N TYR A 41 -1.32 -11.58 2.39
CA TYR A 41 -0.91 -12.07 1.08
C TYR A 41 -2.05 -11.99 0.06
N LEU A 42 -3.26 -12.42 0.42
CA LEU A 42 -4.42 -12.36 -0.45
C LEU A 42 -4.83 -10.93 -0.79
N ALA A 43 -4.74 -10.00 0.17
CA ALA A 43 -4.99 -8.59 -0.08
C ALA A 43 -3.94 -7.98 -1.02
N ASN A 44 -2.66 -8.25 -0.81
CA ASN A 44 -1.60 -7.78 -1.70
C ASN A 44 -1.72 -8.41 -3.10
N TYR A 45 -2.03 -9.71 -3.20
CA TYR A 45 -2.31 -10.36 -4.47
C TYR A 45 -3.47 -9.67 -5.19
N TYR A 46 -4.58 -9.42 -4.50
CA TYR A 46 -5.74 -8.75 -5.08
C TYR A 46 -5.43 -7.34 -5.56
N MET A 47 -4.65 -6.59 -4.78
CA MET A 47 -4.23 -5.23 -5.13
C MET A 47 -3.11 -5.19 -6.18
N SER A 48 -2.44 -6.30 -6.47
CA SER A 48 -1.40 -6.34 -7.52
C SER A 48 -1.96 -6.00 -8.89
N TYR A 49 -3.20 -6.37 -9.20
CA TYR A 49 -3.88 -5.98 -10.44
C TYR A 49 -4.02 -4.47 -10.58
N ALA A 50 -4.39 -3.81 -9.50
CA ALA A 50 -4.48 -2.35 -9.47
C ALA A 50 -3.10 -1.69 -9.61
N CYS A 51 -2.08 -2.29 -9.00
CA CYS A 51 -0.69 -1.84 -9.11
C CYS A 51 -0.17 -1.95 -10.56
N HIS A 52 -0.36 -3.09 -11.22
CA HIS A 52 -0.01 -3.30 -12.63
C HIS A 52 -0.76 -2.32 -13.54
N TYR A 53 -2.07 -2.17 -13.33
CA TYR A 53 -2.86 -1.22 -14.10
C TYR A 53 -2.30 0.21 -14.01
N VAL A 54 -1.98 0.67 -12.81
CA VAL A 54 -1.43 2.03 -12.59
C VAL A 54 -0.08 2.21 -13.26
N ASN A 55 0.81 1.22 -13.16
CA ASN A 55 2.17 1.33 -13.67
C ASN A 55 2.25 1.16 -15.20
N GLU A 56 1.39 0.36 -15.80
CA GLU A 56 1.52 -0.06 -17.20
C GLU A 56 0.48 0.61 -18.11
N GLN A 57 -0.74 0.86 -17.62
CA GLN A 57 -1.86 1.28 -18.46
C GLN A 57 -2.28 2.73 -18.26
N VAL A 58 -1.95 3.34 -17.12
CA VAL A 58 -2.33 4.73 -16.83
C VAL A 58 -1.39 5.71 -17.53
N CYS A 59 -1.60 5.89 -18.83
CA CYS A 59 -0.80 6.76 -19.69
C CYS A 59 -1.68 7.65 -20.56
N LYS A 60 -1.09 8.71 -21.13
CA LYS A 60 -1.72 9.59 -22.14
C LYS A 60 -0.91 9.56 -23.42
N LEU A 61 -1.57 9.79 -24.54
CA LEU A 61 -0.92 10.02 -25.83
C LEU A 61 -0.49 11.49 -25.93
N ARG A 62 0.79 11.72 -26.15
CA ARG A 62 1.34 13.03 -26.46
C ARG A 62 1.66 13.10 -27.94
N LYS A 63 0.92 13.92 -28.68
CA LYS A 63 1.19 14.19 -30.10
C LYS A 63 2.34 15.19 -30.24
N HIS A 64 3.29 14.88 -31.04
CA HIS A 64 4.37 15.79 -31.44
C HIS A 64 4.00 16.58 -32.70
N ARG A 65 4.71 17.69 -32.97
CA ARG A 65 4.49 18.52 -34.17
C ARG A 65 4.71 17.79 -35.48
N ASN A 66 5.54 16.76 -35.46
CA ASN A 66 5.81 15.88 -36.61
C ASN A 66 4.76 14.79 -36.85
N GLY A 67 3.63 14.83 -36.16
CA GLY A 67 2.54 13.84 -36.29
C GLY A 67 2.74 12.56 -35.49
N ALA A 68 3.94 12.28 -34.95
CA ALA A 68 4.19 11.13 -34.11
C ALA A 68 3.46 11.26 -32.75
N ALA A 69 3.00 10.14 -32.21
CA ALA A 69 2.37 10.10 -30.90
C ALA A 69 3.12 9.15 -29.97
N ASN A 70 3.55 9.64 -28.81
CA ASN A 70 4.19 8.83 -27.78
C ASN A 70 3.28 8.62 -26.59
N ARG A 71 3.32 7.40 -26.01
CA ARG A 71 2.68 7.11 -24.73
C ARG A 71 3.53 7.70 -23.61
N VAL A 72 2.90 8.48 -22.74
CA VAL A 72 3.55 9.09 -21.58
C VAL A 72 2.77 8.65 -20.34
N ASN A 73 3.48 8.04 -19.39
CA ASN A 73 2.88 7.62 -18.14
C ASN A 73 2.42 8.85 -17.34
N LEU A 74 1.21 8.78 -16.81
CA LEU A 74 0.65 9.81 -15.93
C LEU A 74 1.22 9.69 -14.52
N VAL A 75 1.67 8.50 -14.14
CA VAL A 75 2.20 8.15 -12.84
C VAL A 75 3.71 8.02 -12.93
N SER A 76 4.43 8.66 -12.02
CA SER A 76 5.88 8.53 -11.89
C SER A 76 6.26 7.37 -10.99
N HIS A 77 5.56 7.22 -9.87
CA HIS A 77 5.74 6.15 -8.90
C HIS A 77 4.40 5.82 -8.25
N ALA A 78 4.19 4.55 -7.94
CA ALA A 78 3.06 4.08 -7.16
C ALA A 78 3.54 3.12 -6.08
N LEU A 79 3.01 3.24 -4.88
CA LEU A 79 3.24 2.34 -3.76
C LEU A 79 1.90 1.79 -3.30
N PHE A 80 1.83 0.48 -3.18
CA PHE A 80 0.66 -0.24 -2.68
C PHE A 80 1.09 -1.05 -1.47
N GLN A 81 0.43 -0.83 -0.35
CA GLN A 81 0.64 -1.58 0.89
C GLN A 81 -0.72 -1.86 1.50
N MET A 82 -1.29 -3.01 1.19
CA MET A 82 -2.68 -3.34 1.56
C MET A 82 -3.66 -2.23 1.13
N ASP A 83 -4.28 -1.56 2.11
CA ASP A 83 -5.25 -0.48 1.90
C ASP A 83 -4.60 0.89 1.63
N ASP A 84 -3.31 1.04 1.97
CA ASP A 84 -2.58 2.29 1.80
C ASP A 84 -2.01 2.38 0.38
N ILE A 85 -2.47 3.37 -0.38
CA ILE A 85 -2.06 3.60 -1.76
C ILE A 85 -1.50 5.01 -1.89
N LEU A 86 -0.27 5.10 -2.44
CA LEU A 86 0.37 6.35 -2.77
C LEU A 86 0.65 6.40 -4.27
N ILE A 87 0.12 7.39 -4.96
CA ILE A 87 0.38 7.64 -6.38
C ILE A 87 1.08 8.99 -6.52
N VAL A 88 2.23 8.98 -7.19
CA VAL A 88 3.05 10.17 -7.40
C VAL A 88 3.08 10.51 -8.89
N SER A 89 2.87 11.79 -9.21
CA SER A 89 2.89 12.30 -10.58
C SER A 89 3.65 13.64 -10.65
N LYS A 90 4.12 13.99 -11.84
CA LYS A 90 4.85 15.24 -12.09
C LYS A 90 3.95 16.48 -12.08
N SER A 91 2.65 16.33 -12.31
CA SER A 91 1.68 17.43 -12.33
C SER A 91 0.36 17.06 -11.67
N LEU A 92 -0.29 18.03 -11.05
CA LEU A 92 -1.60 17.84 -10.44
C LEU A 92 -2.66 17.41 -11.46
N LYS A 93 -2.59 17.91 -12.70
CA LYS A 93 -3.50 17.54 -13.78
C LYS A 93 -3.36 16.05 -14.13
N ASP A 94 -2.13 15.60 -14.29
CA ASP A 94 -1.85 14.18 -14.59
C ASP A 94 -2.23 13.28 -13.42
N LEU A 95 -1.97 13.72 -12.19
CA LEU A 95 -2.37 13.00 -10.98
C LEU A 95 -3.89 12.84 -10.88
N LYS A 96 -4.66 13.92 -11.08
CA LYS A 96 -6.13 13.85 -11.06
C LYS A 96 -6.67 12.90 -12.12
N MET A 97 -6.09 12.92 -13.32
CA MET A 97 -6.48 12.02 -14.41
C MET A 97 -6.11 10.55 -14.07
N ALA A 98 -4.93 10.33 -13.50
CA ALA A 98 -4.50 9.00 -13.06
C ALA A 98 -5.43 8.45 -11.98
N VAL A 99 -5.73 9.24 -10.95
CA VAL A 99 -6.64 8.83 -9.86
C VAL A 99 -8.04 8.54 -10.40
N LYS A 100 -8.58 9.35 -11.30
CA LYS A 100 -9.89 9.06 -11.91
C LYS A 100 -9.91 7.71 -12.63
N ARG A 101 -8.91 7.41 -13.47
CA ARG A 101 -8.81 6.12 -14.18
C ARG A 101 -8.62 4.96 -13.21
N PHE A 102 -7.78 5.15 -12.21
CA PHE A 102 -7.55 4.18 -11.16
C PHE A 102 -8.85 3.87 -10.39
N SER A 103 -9.62 4.90 -9.99
CA SER A 103 -10.89 4.71 -9.29
C SER A 103 -11.89 3.92 -10.13
N SER A 104 -12.04 4.25 -11.42
CA SER A 104 -12.91 3.48 -12.32
C SER A 104 -12.45 2.02 -12.42
N TYR A 105 -11.16 1.77 -12.61
CA TYR A 105 -10.64 0.40 -12.71
C TYR A 105 -10.88 -0.41 -11.43
N VAL A 106 -10.62 0.19 -10.27
CA VAL A 106 -10.80 -0.45 -8.96
C VAL A 106 -12.29 -0.77 -8.72
N SER A 107 -13.18 0.16 -9.07
CA SER A 107 -14.64 -0.05 -8.96
C SER A 107 -15.12 -1.12 -9.94
N ASP A 108 -14.80 -0.98 -11.22
CA ASP A 108 -15.39 -1.79 -12.30
C ASP A 108 -14.79 -3.22 -12.34
N PHE A 109 -13.48 -3.34 -12.12
CA PHE A 109 -12.79 -4.62 -12.21
C PHE A 109 -12.63 -5.33 -10.88
N LEU A 110 -12.27 -4.62 -9.80
CA LEU A 110 -12.06 -5.22 -8.48
C LEU A 110 -13.29 -5.15 -7.58
N GLY A 111 -14.31 -4.36 -7.92
CA GLY A 111 -15.50 -4.19 -7.09
C GLY A 111 -15.16 -3.56 -5.73
N LEU A 112 -14.15 -2.67 -5.68
CA LEU A 112 -13.74 -1.96 -4.48
C LEU A 112 -14.02 -0.47 -4.63
N GLU A 113 -14.34 0.18 -3.53
CA GLU A 113 -14.55 1.63 -3.47
C GLU A 113 -13.34 2.33 -2.84
N ILE A 114 -12.93 3.44 -3.46
CA ILE A 114 -11.90 4.30 -2.89
C ILE A 114 -12.57 5.27 -1.92
N LYS A 115 -12.05 5.34 -0.69
CA LYS A 115 -12.55 6.26 0.33
C LYS A 115 -12.43 7.72 -0.14
N GLU A 116 -13.43 8.54 0.13
CA GLU A 116 -13.43 9.98 -0.18
C GLU A 116 -12.33 10.78 0.55
N THR A 117 -11.70 10.16 1.56
CA THR A 117 -10.60 10.76 2.34
C THR A 117 -9.29 10.91 1.58
N SER A 118 -9.25 10.52 0.30
CA SER A 118 -8.08 10.69 -0.58
C SER A 118 -7.66 12.16 -0.68
N LYS A 119 -6.35 12.44 -0.49
CA LYS A 119 -5.81 13.80 -0.48
C LYS A 119 -4.79 13.98 -1.58
N PHE A 120 -4.87 15.14 -2.25
CA PHE A 120 -3.81 15.60 -3.15
C PHE A 120 -2.84 16.47 -2.36
N ILE A 121 -1.57 16.11 -2.37
CA ILE A 121 -0.52 16.77 -1.57
C ILE A 121 0.60 17.21 -2.49
N ASP A 122 1.00 18.47 -2.35
CA ASP A 122 2.20 19.00 -3.01
C ASP A 122 3.42 18.81 -2.10
N LEU A 123 4.32 17.93 -2.52
CA LEU A 123 5.55 17.62 -1.78
C LEU A 123 6.58 18.75 -1.76
N SER A 124 6.41 19.78 -2.58
CA SER A 124 7.26 20.98 -2.52
C SER A 124 6.92 21.87 -1.32
N VAL A 125 5.67 21.80 -0.86
CA VAL A 125 5.13 22.64 0.22
C VAL A 125 5.03 21.90 1.54
N THR A 126 4.65 20.61 1.50
CA THR A 126 4.38 19.83 2.71
C THR A 126 4.90 18.39 2.59
N TYR A 127 4.57 17.56 3.56
CA TYR A 127 4.97 16.15 3.61
C TYR A 127 3.76 15.23 3.60
N ILE A 128 3.97 13.99 3.17
CA ILE A 128 3.02 12.88 3.32
C ILE A 128 3.38 12.10 4.58
N ASP A 129 2.39 11.78 5.39
CA ASP A 129 2.52 10.85 6.53
C ASP A 129 1.88 9.51 6.16
N ILE A 130 2.70 8.55 5.80
CA ILE A 130 2.28 7.21 5.37
C ILE A 130 3.17 6.14 6.02
N LEU A 131 2.58 5.01 6.41
CA LEU A 131 3.29 3.87 7.02
C LEU A 131 4.22 4.25 8.19
N GLY A 132 3.81 5.24 9.00
CA GLY A 132 4.61 5.71 10.14
C GLY A 132 5.82 6.57 9.78
N ARG A 133 5.92 7.00 8.53
CA ARG A 133 7.01 7.84 8.00
C ARG A 133 6.45 9.13 7.42
N LYS A 134 7.23 10.20 7.56
CA LYS A 134 6.97 11.48 6.91
C LYS A 134 7.90 11.63 5.71
N ILE A 135 7.32 11.73 4.53
CA ILE A 135 8.02 11.83 3.25
C ILE A 135 7.81 13.24 2.70
N SER A 136 8.88 13.98 2.51
CA SER A 136 8.90 15.25 1.80
C SER A 136 9.77 15.13 0.55
N ARG A 137 9.82 16.17 -0.27
CA ARG A 137 10.67 16.20 -1.47
C ARG A 137 12.15 15.94 -1.18
N ARG A 138 12.63 16.35 0.00
CA ARG A 138 14.06 16.33 0.36
C ARG A 138 14.42 15.42 1.53
N SER A 139 13.43 14.91 2.25
CA SER A 139 13.69 14.17 3.49
C SER A 139 12.69 13.04 3.71
N LEU A 140 13.18 11.98 4.31
CA LEU A 140 12.41 10.87 4.84
C LEU A 140 12.69 10.79 6.34
N THR A 141 11.67 10.97 7.17
CA THR A 141 11.79 10.94 8.63
C THR A 141 10.75 10.02 9.24
N VAL A 142 11.02 9.55 10.45
CA VAL A 142 10.06 8.75 11.21
C VAL A 142 8.97 9.67 11.78
N ARG A 143 7.72 9.18 11.82
CA ARG A 143 6.61 9.89 12.46
C ARG A 143 6.99 10.25 13.90
N SER A 144 6.73 11.50 14.32
CA SER A 144 7.14 12.02 15.64
C SER A 144 6.62 11.16 16.79
N SER A 145 5.39 10.63 16.71
CA SER A 145 4.83 9.72 17.71
C SER A 145 5.64 8.41 17.84
N ASN A 146 6.09 7.83 16.72
CA ASN A 146 6.90 6.61 16.71
C ASN A 146 8.30 6.90 17.28
N PHE A 147 8.90 8.03 16.91
CA PHE A 147 10.18 8.46 17.48
C PHE A 147 10.10 8.69 18.99
N LEU A 148 9.04 9.35 19.48
CA LEU A 148 8.85 9.57 20.92
C LEU A 148 8.61 8.25 21.67
N ARG A 149 7.86 7.31 21.09
CA ARG A 149 7.68 5.96 21.65
C ARG A 149 9.04 5.27 21.77
N PHE A 150 9.81 5.25 20.70
CA PHE A 150 11.17 4.71 20.69
C PHE A 150 12.01 5.32 21.80
N ARG A 151 12.12 6.65 21.88
CA ARG A 151 12.91 7.36 22.88
C ARG A 151 12.49 7.00 24.32
N ARG A 152 11.17 6.92 24.58
CA ARG A 152 10.64 6.54 25.90
C ARG A 152 11.05 5.13 26.32
N THR A 153 11.00 4.18 25.40
CA THR A 153 11.39 2.80 25.72
C THR A 153 12.90 2.64 25.78
N ALA A 154 13.67 3.28 24.92
CA ALA A 154 15.12 3.30 25.05
C ALA A 154 15.56 3.81 26.44
N LYS A 155 14.90 4.85 26.98
CA LYS A 155 15.12 5.32 28.36
C LYS A 155 14.77 4.24 29.41
N LYS A 156 13.64 3.52 29.22
CA LYS A 156 13.25 2.43 30.11
C LYS A 156 14.26 1.28 30.11
N VAL A 157 14.70 0.86 28.92
CA VAL A 157 15.73 -0.17 28.76
C VAL A 157 17.02 0.26 29.46
N ARG A 158 17.54 1.46 29.15
CA ARG A 158 18.74 2.02 29.77
C ARG A 158 18.65 2.00 31.30
N LYS A 159 17.51 2.43 31.88
CA LYS A 159 17.30 2.43 33.33
C LYS A 159 17.35 1.01 33.91
N ARG A 160 16.76 -0.01 33.25
CA ARG A 160 16.81 -1.40 33.67
C ARG A 160 18.20 -1.97 33.65
N VAL A 161 18.96 -1.71 32.57
CA VAL A 161 20.35 -2.15 32.45
C VAL A 161 21.20 -1.55 33.59
N HIS A 162 21.07 -0.26 33.87
CA HIS A 162 21.76 0.37 35.00
C HIS A 162 21.39 -0.23 36.37
N GLN A 163 20.15 -0.68 36.51
CA GLN A 163 19.66 -1.34 37.74
C GLN A 163 19.96 -2.84 37.78
N LYS A 164 20.74 -3.37 36.82
CA LYS A 164 21.03 -4.80 36.64
C LYS A 164 19.76 -5.69 36.61
N LYS A 165 18.63 -5.13 36.13
CA LYS A 165 17.37 -5.83 35.96
C LYS A 165 17.26 -6.41 34.57
N GLU A 166 16.63 -7.57 34.44
CA GLU A 166 16.34 -8.16 33.13
C GLU A 166 15.52 -7.22 32.24
N VAL A 167 15.89 -7.17 30.96
CA VAL A 167 15.15 -6.47 29.92
C VAL A 167 14.22 -7.48 29.23
N PRO A 168 12.89 -7.37 29.39
CA PRO A 168 11.97 -8.28 28.73
C PRO A 168 12.13 -8.26 27.23
N LEU A 169 12.14 -9.44 26.60
CA LEU A 169 12.27 -9.58 25.14
C LEU A 169 11.16 -8.85 24.38
N SER A 170 9.97 -8.73 24.97
CA SER A 170 8.84 -7.94 24.43
C SER A 170 9.16 -6.47 24.26
N LEU A 171 10.02 -5.92 25.14
CA LEU A 171 10.51 -4.54 25.01
C LEU A 171 11.47 -4.36 23.82
N ALA A 172 12.26 -5.39 23.48
CA ALA A 172 13.16 -5.37 22.33
C ALA A 172 12.40 -5.65 21.01
N LYS A 173 11.48 -6.62 21.01
CA LYS A 173 10.71 -7.02 19.82
C LYS A 173 9.82 -5.90 19.28
N SER A 174 9.33 -4.98 20.11
CA SER A 174 8.49 -3.85 19.67
C SER A 174 9.22 -2.82 18.78
N TYR A 175 10.51 -3.07 18.47
CA TYR A 175 11.38 -2.20 17.66
C TYR A 175 11.91 -2.84 16.39
N ILE A 176 11.79 -4.15 16.24
CA ILE A 176 12.34 -4.91 15.11
C ILE A 176 11.27 -5.21 14.06
N GLY A 177 9.97 -5.06 14.43
CA GLY A 177 8.83 -5.29 13.55
C GLY A 177 8.26 -4.03 12.94
#